data_6323f599edaccae304c9ea969dc06f60
#
_entry.id   6323f599edaccae304c9ea969dc06f60
#
_cell.length_a   1.000
_cell.length_b   1.000
_cell.length_c   1.000
_cell.angle_alpha   90.00
_cell.angle_beta   90.00
_cell.angle_gamma   90.00
#
_symmetry.space_group_name_H-M   'P 1'
#
loop_
_entity.id
_entity.type
_entity.pdbx_description
1 polymer ?
#
loop_
_entity_poly.entity_id
_entity_poly.type
_entity_poly.pdbx_seq_one_letter_code
_entity_poly.pdbx_strand_id
1 'polypeptide(L)'
;MAILFSVIVGVIASSPVPIIQKTFDDIFVKKDFFMLKAIPIALVLLYAIKAILVYAQNIIILGISWELVVRVREELFAHIHKLPFNFFEDNETGQLISRVMYDVTIMQSTITRLLKELIQNSVTLLALLGWIFY
;
A
#
# COMPACT_ATOMS: atom_id res chain seq x y z
N MET A 1 -1.72 11.26 7.60
CA MET A 1 -0.32 11.00 7.16
C MET A 1 -0.25 9.91 6.09
N ALA A 2 -0.74 8.67 6.34
CA ALA A 2 -0.67 7.57 5.35
C ALA A 2 -1.32 7.92 3.99
N ILE A 3 -2.45 8.63 3.98
CA ILE A 3 -3.15 9.05 2.75
C ILE A 3 -2.30 10.03 1.94
N LEU A 4 -1.63 10.99 2.56
CA LEU A 4 -0.74 11.93 1.87
C LEU A 4 0.42 11.19 1.19
N PHE A 5 1.04 10.21 1.87
CA PHE A 5 2.08 9.37 1.28
C PHE A 5 1.53 8.54 0.10
N SER A 6 0.31 7.99 0.23
CA SER A 6 -0.32 7.25 -0.87
C SER A 6 -0.57 8.12 -2.10
N VAL A 7 -0.99 9.37 -1.92
CA VAL A 7 -1.20 10.33 -3.01
C VAL A 7 0.13 10.64 -3.70
N ILE A 8 1.17 10.96 -2.94
CA ILE A 8 2.51 11.26 -3.50
C ILE A 8 3.05 10.05 -4.28
N VAL A 9 2.96 8.85 -3.71
CA VAL A 9 3.40 7.61 -4.38
C VAL A 9 2.60 7.35 -5.66
N GLY A 10 1.28 7.60 -5.65
CA GLY A 10 0.42 7.45 -6.83
C GLY A 10 0.79 8.41 -7.96
N VAL A 11 1.05 9.68 -7.63
CA VAL A 11 1.50 10.69 -8.61
C VAL A 11 2.87 10.32 -9.18
N ILE A 12 3.82 9.91 -8.35
CA ILE A 12 5.14 9.45 -8.81
C ILE A 12 5.01 8.18 -9.68
N ALA A 13 4.04 7.31 -9.39
CA ALA A 13 3.80 6.11 -10.20
C ALA A 13 3.36 6.41 -11.64
N SER A 14 2.68 7.53 -11.87
CA SER A 14 2.24 7.98 -13.21
C SER A 14 3.32 8.78 -13.95
N SER A 15 4.34 9.30 -13.28
CA SER A 15 5.37 10.17 -13.88
C SER A 15 6.24 9.53 -14.98
N PRO A 16 6.46 8.20 -15.07
CA PRO A 16 7.21 7.62 -16.19
C PRO A 16 6.58 7.87 -17.57
N VAL A 17 5.26 8.01 -17.63
CA VAL A 17 4.54 8.19 -18.92
C VAL A 17 5.01 9.43 -19.68
N PRO A 18 4.95 10.65 -19.12
CA PRO A 18 5.42 11.85 -19.83
C PRO A 18 6.95 11.86 -20.02
N ILE A 19 7.72 11.24 -19.12
CA ILE A 19 9.17 11.13 -19.29
C ILE A 19 9.49 10.28 -20.51
N ILE A 20 8.81 9.15 -20.69
CA ILE A 20 9.01 8.26 -21.84
C ILE A 20 8.62 8.98 -23.15
N GLN A 21 7.48 9.66 -23.21
CA GLN A 21 7.06 10.42 -24.39
C GLN A 21 8.10 11.46 -24.77
N LYS A 22 8.52 12.31 -23.82
CA LYS A 22 9.55 13.31 -24.07
C LYS A 22 10.90 12.72 -24.48
N THR A 23 11.23 11.53 -23.93
CA THR A 23 12.43 10.79 -24.32
C THR A 23 12.42 10.40 -25.78
N PHE A 24 11.30 9.87 -26.27
CA PHE A 24 11.16 9.52 -27.68
C PHE A 24 11.34 10.75 -28.58
N ASP A 25 10.70 11.86 -28.27
CA ASP A 25 10.78 13.09 -29.05
C ASP A 25 12.19 13.69 -29.05
N ASP A 26 12.85 13.75 -27.90
CA ASP A 26 14.19 14.36 -27.77
C ASP A 26 15.29 13.48 -28.39
N ILE A 27 15.20 12.15 -28.25
CA ILE A 27 16.20 11.21 -28.80
C ILE A 27 16.04 11.04 -30.32
N PHE A 28 14.81 10.78 -30.79
CA PHE A 28 14.58 10.43 -32.19
C PHE A 28 14.47 11.66 -33.09
N VAL A 29 13.95 12.79 -32.58
CA VAL A 29 13.76 14.00 -33.36
C VAL A 29 14.95 14.93 -33.28
N LYS A 30 15.49 15.18 -32.05
CA LYS A 30 16.56 16.17 -31.85
C LYS A 30 17.98 15.58 -31.83
N LYS A 31 18.15 14.24 -31.79
CA LYS A 31 19.43 13.51 -31.74
C LYS A 31 20.38 13.99 -30.65
N ASP A 32 19.84 14.36 -29.47
CA ASP A 32 20.62 14.88 -28.37
C ASP A 32 21.19 13.73 -27.51
N PHE A 33 22.48 13.42 -27.72
CA PHE A 33 23.19 12.36 -26.98
C PHE A 33 23.35 12.63 -25.49
N PHE A 34 23.26 13.90 -25.05
CA PHE A 34 23.30 14.22 -23.62
C PHE A 34 22.04 13.73 -22.91
N MET A 35 20.87 13.95 -23.52
CA MET A 35 19.58 13.47 -22.99
C MET A 35 19.52 11.95 -22.93
N LEU A 36 20.16 11.25 -23.85
CA LEU A 36 20.22 9.77 -23.87
C LEU A 36 20.85 9.21 -22.57
N LYS A 37 21.82 9.91 -21.98
CA LYS A 37 22.46 9.50 -20.72
C LYS A 37 21.75 10.06 -19.50
N ALA A 38 21.20 11.26 -19.58
CA ALA A 38 20.54 11.93 -18.47
C ALA A 38 19.22 11.26 -18.07
N ILE A 39 18.43 10.79 -19.04
CA ILE A 39 17.11 10.20 -18.78
C ILE A 39 17.17 8.91 -17.97
N PRO A 40 18.01 7.91 -18.27
CA PRO A 40 18.13 6.73 -17.44
C PRO A 40 18.54 7.05 -15.98
N ILE A 41 19.46 8.01 -15.81
CA ILE A 41 19.88 8.45 -14.46
C ILE A 41 18.71 9.09 -13.72
N ALA A 42 17.97 9.97 -14.38
CA ALA A 42 16.79 10.62 -13.79
C ALA A 42 15.71 9.59 -13.40
N LEU A 43 15.47 8.56 -14.24
CA LEU A 43 14.54 7.48 -13.93
C LEU A 43 15.01 6.68 -12.69
N VAL A 44 16.27 6.31 -12.62
CA VAL A 44 16.82 5.59 -11.46
C VAL A 44 16.64 6.41 -10.18
N LEU A 45 16.96 7.69 -10.20
CA LEU A 45 16.78 8.60 -9.06
C LEU A 45 15.29 8.70 -8.66
N LEU A 46 14.40 8.85 -9.63
CA LEU A 46 12.97 8.93 -9.39
C LEU A 46 12.43 7.64 -8.75
N TYR A 47 12.83 6.47 -9.25
CA TYR A 47 12.44 5.19 -8.66
C TYR A 47 13.07 4.96 -7.30
N ALA A 48 14.29 5.43 -7.04
CA ALA A 48 14.92 5.39 -5.73
C ALA A 48 14.13 6.22 -4.70
N ILE A 49 13.74 7.44 -5.06
CA ILE A 49 12.88 8.29 -4.20
C ILE A 49 11.53 7.60 -3.95
N LYS A 50 10.90 7.05 -5.00
CA LYS A 50 9.66 6.30 -4.88
C LYS A 50 9.80 5.14 -3.89
N ALA A 51 10.88 4.37 -3.97
CA ALA A 51 11.12 3.23 -3.08
C ALA A 51 11.20 3.66 -1.61
N ILE A 52 11.90 4.77 -1.31
CA ILE A 52 11.98 5.33 0.03
C ILE A 52 10.60 5.76 0.55
N LEU A 53 9.80 6.43 -0.28
CA LEU A 53 8.45 6.86 0.10
C LEU A 53 7.52 5.68 0.34
N VAL A 54 7.57 4.65 -0.50
CA VAL A 54 6.79 3.41 -0.33
C VAL A 54 7.21 2.69 0.95
N TYR A 55 8.50 2.65 1.26
CA TYR A 55 9.01 2.06 2.50
C TYR A 55 8.48 2.81 3.74
N ALA A 56 8.59 4.13 3.74
CA ALA A 56 8.06 4.97 4.82
C ALA A 56 6.54 4.79 5.00
N GLN A 57 5.80 4.76 3.90
CA GLN A 57 4.36 4.47 3.90
C GLN A 57 4.04 3.11 4.53
N ASN A 58 4.79 2.07 4.18
CA ASN A 58 4.57 0.72 4.72
C ASN A 58 4.79 0.66 6.24
N ILE A 59 5.81 1.36 6.76
CA ILE A 59 6.05 1.43 8.21
C ILE A 59 4.86 2.08 8.93
N ILE A 60 4.34 3.19 8.41
CA ILE A 60 3.19 3.89 9.01
C ILE A 60 1.95 3.00 9.00
N ILE A 61 1.66 2.35 7.87
CA ILE A 61 0.51 1.45 7.73
C ILE A 61 0.65 0.25 8.66
N LEU A 62 1.85 -0.32 8.78
CA LEU A 62 2.11 -1.44 9.67
C LEU A 62 1.82 -1.07 11.14
N GLY A 63 2.25 0.12 11.58
CA GLY A 63 1.97 0.59 12.93
C GLY A 63 0.46 0.69 13.24
N ILE A 64 -0.31 1.28 12.32
CA ILE A 64 -1.77 1.39 12.44
C ILE A 64 -2.42 0.00 12.45
N SER A 65 -1.92 -0.90 11.63
CA SER A 65 -2.43 -2.27 11.52
C SER A 65 -2.26 -3.07 12.80
N TRP A 66 -1.13 -2.91 13.48
CA TRP A 66 -0.89 -3.57 14.77
C TRP A 66 -1.84 -3.07 15.86
N GLU A 67 -2.09 -1.78 15.94
CA GLU A 67 -3.05 -1.20 16.89
C GLU A 67 -4.46 -1.76 16.66
N LEU A 68 -4.88 -1.89 15.40
CA LEU A 68 -6.18 -2.47 15.05
C LEU A 68 -6.27 -3.93 15.49
N VAL A 69 -5.23 -4.75 15.27
CA VAL A 69 -5.19 -6.17 15.70
C VAL A 69 -5.35 -6.28 17.20
N VAL A 70 -4.63 -5.47 17.96
CA VAL A 70 -4.70 -5.51 19.43
C VAL A 70 -6.14 -5.21 19.87
N ARG A 71 -6.77 -4.16 19.38
CA ARG A 71 -8.15 -3.80 19.74
C ARG A 71 -9.15 -4.91 19.41
N VAL A 72 -9.08 -5.45 18.19
CA VAL A 72 -10.00 -6.54 17.79
C VAL A 72 -9.79 -7.78 18.66
N ARG A 73 -8.56 -8.11 18.99
CA ARG A 73 -8.27 -9.24 19.90
C ARG A 73 -8.79 -8.99 21.33
N GLU A 74 -8.63 -7.79 21.85
CA GLU A 74 -9.16 -7.42 23.16
C GLU A 74 -10.70 -7.54 23.21
N GLU A 75 -11.40 -7.05 22.17
CA GLU A 75 -12.85 -7.17 22.06
C GLU A 75 -13.29 -8.63 21.96
N LEU A 76 -12.61 -9.44 21.15
CA LEU A 76 -12.90 -10.87 21.04
C LEU A 76 -12.65 -11.61 22.35
N PHE A 77 -11.54 -11.33 23.03
CA PHE A 77 -11.26 -11.91 24.33
C PHE A 77 -12.31 -11.54 25.37
N ALA A 78 -12.68 -10.25 25.43
CA ALA A 78 -13.74 -9.79 26.32
C ALA A 78 -15.09 -10.43 26.02
N HIS A 79 -15.38 -10.74 24.75
CA HIS A 79 -16.59 -11.45 24.37
C HIS A 79 -16.54 -12.93 24.77
N ILE A 80 -15.44 -13.61 24.51
CA ILE A 80 -15.24 -15.02 24.88
C ILE A 80 -15.38 -15.24 26.40
N HIS A 81 -14.87 -14.33 27.21
CA HIS A 81 -14.99 -14.43 28.69
C HIS A 81 -16.42 -14.29 29.21
N LYS A 82 -17.34 -13.76 28.41
CA LYS A 82 -18.78 -13.64 28.76
C LYS A 82 -19.59 -14.87 28.35
N LEU A 83 -19.01 -15.81 27.63
CA LEU A 83 -19.70 -17.02 27.19
C LEU A 83 -19.90 -18.00 28.38
N PRO A 84 -21.04 -18.71 28.43
CA PRO A 84 -21.33 -19.68 29.48
C PRO A 84 -20.36 -20.88 29.39
N PHE A 85 -20.11 -21.53 30.52
CA PHE A 85 -19.16 -22.65 30.63
C PHE A 85 -19.48 -23.82 29.68
N ASN A 86 -20.75 -24.09 29.44
CA ASN A 86 -21.22 -25.14 28.50
C ASN A 86 -20.67 -24.95 27.09
N PHE A 87 -20.42 -23.71 26.65
CA PHE A 87 -19.84 -23.42 25.35
C PHE A 87 -18.41 -23.98 25.20
N PHE A 88 -17.65 -24.00 26.31
CA PHE A 88 -16.28 -24.51 26.35
C PHE A 88 -16.19 -26.03 26.49
N GLU A 89 -17.27 -26.70 26.95
CA GLU A 89 -17.35 -28.15 26.97
C GLU A 89 -17.57 -28.74 25.58
N ASP A 90 -18.34 -28.04 24.73
CA ASP A 90 -18.65 -28.47 23.35
C ASP A 90 -17.57 -28.04 22.32
N ASN A 91 -16.73 -27.10 22.65
CA ASN A 91 -15.71 -26.56 21.74
C ASN A 91 -14.30 -26.66 22.35
N GLU A 92 -13.38 -27.21 21.59
CA GLU A 92 -11.97 -27.24 22.01
C GLU A 92 -11.41 -25.82 22.15
N THR A 93 -11.05 -25.45 23.38
CA THR A 93 -10.48 -24.14 23.72
C THR A 93 -9.27 -23.77 22.83
N GLY A 94 -8.46 -24.78 22.46
CA GLY A 94 -7.34 -24.60 21.54
C GLY A 94 -7.73 -24.12 20.13
N GLN A 95 -8.84 -24.63 19.60
CA GLN A 95 -9.36 -24.18 18.28
C GLN A 95 -9.86 -22.73 18.33
N LEU A 96 -10.52 -22.34 19.43
CA LEU A 96 -11.01 -20.96 19.62
C LEU A 96 -9.84 -19.98 19.68
N ILE A 97 -8.80 -20.28 20.45
CA ILE A 97 -7.59 -19.46 20.55
C ILE A 97 -6.91 -19.37 19.18
N SER A 98 -6.77 -20.49 18.47
CA SER A 98 -6.15 -20.51 17.13
C SER A 98 -6.93 -19.63 16.15
N ARG A 99 -8.27 -19.70 16.12
CA ARG A 99 -9.11 -18.84 15.28
C ARG A 99 -8.93 -17.36 15.61
N VAL A 100 -8.99 -16.98 16.89
CA VAL A 100 -8.79 -15.58 17.31
C VAL A 100 -7.41 -15.07 16.93
N MET A 101 -6.38 -15.89 17.07
CA MET A 101 -5.00 -15.47 16.77
C MET A 101 -4.71 -15.43 15.27
N TYR A 102 -5.20 -16.39 14.51
CA TYR A 102 -4.88 -16.57 13.09
C TYR A 102 -5.84 -15.82 12.17
N ASP A 103 -7.15 -16.01 12.34
CA ASP A 103 -8.16 -15.43 11.44
C ASP A 103 -8.17 -13.90 11.51
N VAL A 104 -8.03 -13.33 12.73
CA VAL A 104 -7.93 -11.87 12.90
C VAL A 104 -6.70 -11.30 12.19
N THR A 105 -5.57 -12.02 12.23
CA THR A 105 -4.35 -11.57 11.53
C THR A 105 -4.52 -11.59 10.01
N ILE A 106 -5.16 -12.63 9.46
CA ILE A 106 -5.44 -12.72 8.02
C ILE A 106 -6.43 -11.63 7.59
N MET A 107 -7.53 -11.46 8.31
CA MET A 107 -8.51 -10.42 8.01
C MET A 107 -7.87 -9.03 8.00
N GLN A 108 -7.09 -8.71 9.01
CA GLN A 108 -6.40 -7.45 9.11
C GLN A 108 -5.42 -7.22 7.95
N SER A 109 -4.58 -8.19 7.65
CA SER A 109 -3.60 -8.06 6.56
C SER A 109 -4.27 -7.85 5.21
N THR A 110 -5.39 -8.54 4.98
CA THR A 110 -6.18 -8.42 3.76
C THR A 110 -6.86 -7.06 3.65
N ILE A 111 -7.55 -6.60 4.70
CA ILE A 111 -8.22 -5.29 4.72
C ILE A 111 -7.20 -4.16 4.54
N THR A 112 -6.09 -4.21 5.26
CA THR A 112 -5.03 -3.20 5.17
C THR A 112 -4.45 -3.11 3.77
N ARG A 113 -4.18 -4.27 3.14
CA ARG A 113 -3.68 -4.33 1.77
C ARG A 113 -4.69 -3.78 0.77
N LEU A 114 -5.95 -4.20 0.85
CA LEU A 114 -7.00 -3.73 -0.06
C LEU A 114 -7.21 -2.22 0.04
N LEU A 115 -7.28 -1.67 1.25
CA LEU A 115 -7.43 -0.22 1.44
C LEU A 115 -6.25 0.56 0.84
N LYS A 116 -5.03 0.08 1.07
CA LYS A 116 -3.82 0.69 0.49
C LYS A 116 -3.86 0.65 -1.05
N GLU A 117 -4.15 -0.52 -1.63
CA GLU A 117 -4.20 -0.70 -3.08
C GLU A 117 -5.31 0.13 -3.73
N LEU A 118 -6.50 0.19 -3.12
CA LEU A 118 -7.60 1.01 -3.60
C LEU A 118 -7.22 2.49 -3.64
N ILE A 119 -6.67 3.04 -2.57
CA ILE A 119 -6.27 4.44 -2.52
C ILE A 119 -5.17 4.72 -3.56
N GLN A 120 -4.13 3.90 -3.60
CA GLN A 120 -3.00 4.09 -4.50
C GLN A 120 -3.40 3.98 -5.97
N ASN A 121 -4.20 2.96 -6.33
CA ASN A 121 -4.64 2.74 -7.69
C ASN A 121 -5.64 3.81 -8.15
N SER A 122 -6.53 4.28 -7.28
CA SER A 122 -7.45 5.39 -7.58
C SER A 122 -6.70 6.67 -7.89
N VAL A 123 -5.69 7.01 -7.11
CA VAL A 123 -4.85 8.20 -7.36
C VAL A 123 -4.06 8.04 -8.67
N THR A 124 -3.48 6.88 -8.91
CA THR A 124 -2.75 6.60 -10.16
C THR A 124 -3.67 6.72 -11.38
N LEU A 125 -4.88 6.19 -11.30
CA LEU A 125 -5.87 6.27 -12.36
C LEU A 125 -6.28 7.72 -12.66
N LEU A 126 -6.56 8.51 -11.63
CA LEU A 126 -6.88 9.93 -11.77
C LEU A 126 -5.71 10.72 -12.37
N ALA A 127 -4.48 10.43 -11.96
CA ALA A 127 -3.30 11.07 -12.52
C ALA A 127 -3.10 10.71 -14.00
N LEU A 128 -3.29 9.44 -14.39
CA LEU A 128 -3.21 9.02 -15.80
C LEU A 128 -4.31 9.63 -16.65
N LEU A 129 -5.54 9.71 -16.15
CA LEU A 129 -6.62 10.41 -16.85
C LEU A 129 -6.29 11.89 -17.03
N GLY A 130 -5.74 12.55 -16.00
CA GLY A 130 -5.27 13.93 -16.11
C GLY A 130 -4.22 14.11 -17.22
N TRP A 131 -3.32 13.16 -17.40
CA TRP A 131 -2.32 13.18 -18.48
C TRP A 131 -2.93 12.97 -19.88
N ILE A 132 -4.01 12.18 -19.99
CA ILE A 132 -4.67 11.95 -21.28
C ILE A 132 -5.42 13.21 -21.75
N PHE A 133 -5.97 13.98 -20.81
CA PHE A 133 -6.75 15.20 -21.14
C PHE A 133 -5.89 16.46 -21.25
N TYR A 134 -4.63 16.42 -20.88
CA TYR A 134 -3.68 17.54 -20.99
C TYR A 134 -2.87 17.44 -22.28
#